data_b16eca621d1c4feec650e6e0cbf723e2
#
_entry.id   b16eca621d1c4feec650e6e0cbf723e2
#
_cell.length_a   1.000
_cell.length_b   1.000
_cell.length_c   1.000
_cell.angle_alpha   90.00
_cell.angle_beta   90.00
_cell.angle_gamma   90.00
#
_symmetry.space_group_name_H-M   'P 1'
#
loop_
_entity.id
_entity.type
_entity.pdbx_description
1 polymer ?
#
loop_
_entity_poly.entity_id
_entity_poly.type
_entity_poly.pdbx_seq_one_letter_code
_entity_poly.pdbx_strand_id
1 'polypeptide(L)'
;MKRFVLLLFILINSFAFSQTSIKNGVVIDSKAEKIINSVAQKLKSESPISISFSFTEKGVKTSGQKGEFSFKGNKYFGNFSGNKIFCDGTSIWIYQQETNEVTINSVENSQNEILNISKFISEANSKFRPKLIREEKGDYIIDLIPKTKSEFSKVRLKTNIKTNRISSIEVNYRSSKSYTYNITTYKTKVPLKESDFVFNKKNYPTANVVDLR
;
A
#
# COMPACT_ATOMS: atom_id res chain seq x y z
N MET A 1 -57.86 -8.71 -38.80
CA MET A 1 -57.57 -8.73 -37.36
C MET A 1 -56.07 -8.88 -37.15
N LYS A 2 -55.34 -7.77 -36.84
CA LYS A 2 -53.91 -7.77 -36.61
C LYS A 2 -53.67 -7.90 -35.10
N ARG A 3 -53.06 -9.02 -34.68
CA ARG A 3 -52.65 -9.25 -33.27
C ARG A 3 -51.35 -8.49 -33.01
N PHE A 4 -51.38 -7.45 -32.15
CA PHE A 4 -50.22 -6.79 -31.60
C PHE A 4 -49.67 -7.65 -30.46
N VAL A 5 -48.45 -8.19 -30.62
CA VAL A 5 -47.71 -8.84 -29.56
C VAL A 5 -46.86 -7.76 -28.87
N LEU A 6 -47.27 -7.42 -27.64
CA LEU A 6 -46.53 -6.47 -26.78
C LEU A 6 -45.39 -7.23 -26.11
N LEU A 7 -44.16 -7.02 -26.58
CA LEU A 7 -42.94 -7.53 -25.93
C LEU A 7 -42.62 -6.65 -24.73
N LEU A 8 -42.88 -7.15 -23.53
CA LEU A 8 -42.52 -6.53 -22.25
C LEU A 8 -41.04 -6.76 -22.00
N PHE A 9 -40.19 -5.74 -22.21
CA PHE A 9 -38.80 -5.74 -21.80
C PHE A 9 -38.73 -5.58 -20.29
N ILE A 10 -38.50 -6.67 -19.57
CA ILE A 10 -38.17 -6.63 -18.14
C ILE A 10 -36.68 -6.22 -18.03
N LEU A 11 -36.46 -4.96 -17.69
CA LEU A 11 -35.14 -4.47 -17.27
C LEU A 11 -34.82 -5.11 -15.90
N ILE A 12 -34.05 -6.19 -15.92
CA ILE A 12 -33.45 -6.76 -14.72
C ILE A 12 -32.33 -5.81 -14.29
N ASN A 13 -32.66 -4.90 -13.38
CA ASN A 13 -31.66 -4.18 -12.64
C ASN A 13 -30.90 -5.17 -11.76
N SER A 14 -29.70 -5.58 -12.18
CA SER A 14 -28.78 -6.39 -11.39
C SER A 14 -28.27 -5.52 -10.25
N PHE A 15 -29.00 -5.48 -9.13
CA PHE A 15 -28.43 -4.99 -7.88
C PHE A 15 -27.27 -5.93 -7.52
N ALA A 16 -26.05 -5.45 -7.66
CA ALA A 16 -24.87 -6.13 -7.15
C ALA A 16 -24.95 -6.14 -5.62
N PHE A 17 -25.58 -7.17 -5.06
CA PHE A 17 -25.52 -7.41 -3.62
C PHE A 17 -24.05 -7.59 -3.23
N SER A 18 -23.53 -6.71 -2.39
CA SER A 18 -22.28 -6.94 -1.69
C SER A 18 -22.38 -8.30 -0.99
N GLN A 19 -21.54 -9.27 -1.39
CA GLN A 19 -21.53 -10.60 -0.78
C GLN A 19 -20.87 -10.50 0.60
N THR A 20 -21.64 -10.03 1.57
CA THR A 20 -21.24 -10.01 2.99
C THR A 20 -21.69 -11.32 3.61
N SER A 21 -20.77 -12.08 4.17
CA SER A 21 -21.06 -13.27 4.97
C SER A 21 -20.73 -13.02 6.44
N ILE A 22 -21.48 -13.63 7.35
CA ILE A 22 -21.14 -13.59 8.79
C ILE A 22 -20.49 -14.93 9.14
N LYS A 23 -19.22 -14.88 9.59
CA LYS A 23 -18.50 -16.04 10.08
C LYS A 23 -18.08 -15.78 11.52
N ASN A 24 -18.55 -16.61 12.46
CA ASN A 24 -18.30 -16.45 13.91
C ASN A 24 -18.64 -15.03 14.43
N GLY A 25 -19.79 -14.46 14.01
CA GLY A 25 -20.21 -13.12 14.41
C GLY A 25 -19.45 -11.95 13.75
N VAL A 26 -18.50 -12.24 12.86
CA VAL A 26 -17.71 -11.22 12.14
C VAL A 26 -18.26 -11.09 10.71
N VAL A 27 -18.55 -9.84 10.33
CA VAL A 27 -18.95 -9.51 8.94
C VAL A 27 -17.72 -9.57 8.04
N ILE A 28 -17.75 -10.48 7.06
CA ILE A 28 -16.68 -10.64 6.06
C ILE A 28 -17.19 -10.07 4.72
N ASP A 29 -16.40 -9.19 4.13
CA ASP A 29 -16.62 -8.69 2.78
C ASP A 29 -15.76 -9.50 1.80
N SER A 30 -16.34 -10.59 1.29
CA SER A 30 -15.65 -11.49 0.36
C SER A 30 -15.25 -10.82 -0.95
N LYS A 31 -15.97 -9.78 -1.40
CA LYS A 31 -15.59 -9.00 -2.58
C LYS A 31 -14.31 -8.20 -2.30
N ALA A 32 -14.26 -7.53 -1.16
CA ALA A 32 -13.07 -6.79 -0.74
C ALA A 32 -11.84 -7.70 -0.58
N GLU A 33 -11.99 -8.87 0.06
CA GLU A 33 -10.90 -9.84 0.20
C GLU A 33 -10.36 -10.32 -1.15
N LYS A 34 -11.25 -10.62 -2.11
CA LYS A 34 -10.85 -11.00 -3.48
C LYS A 34 -10.09 -9.89 -4.20
N ILE A 35 -10.51 -8.64 -4.06
CA ILE A 35 -9.82 -7.48 -4.65
C ILE A 35 -8.42 -7.36 -4.05
N ILE A 36 -8.26 -7.44 -2.73
CA ILE A 36 -6.95 -7.40 -2.06
C ILE A 36 -6.04 -8.53 -2.55
N ASN A 37 -6.56 -9.75 -2.70
CA ASN A 37 -5.80 -10.87 -3.26
C ASN A 37 -5.35 -10.59 -4.69
N SER A 38 -6.21 -10.00 -5.53
CA SER A 38 -5.87 -9.62 -6.91
C SER A 38 -4.77 -8.56 -6.95
N VAL A 39 -4.80 -7.57 -6.04
CA VAL A 39 -3.76 -6.56 -5.89
C VAL A 39 -2.43 -7.21 -5.45
N ALA A 40 -2.46 -8.13 -4.48
CA ALA A 40 -1.27 -8.84 -4.02
C ALA A 40 -0.63 -9.67 -5.15
N GLN A 41 -1.45 -10.41 -5.91
CA GLN A 41 -0.99 -11.17 -7.08
C GLN A 41 -0.39 -10.25 -8.16
N LYS A 42 -1.01 -9.08 -8.38
CA LYS A 42 -0.52 -8.09 -9.34
C LYS A 42 0.85 -7.56 -8.95
N LEU A 43 1.03 -7.11 -7.71
CA LEU A 43 2.32 -6.67 -7.18
C LEU A 43 3.40 -7.75 -7.33
N LYS A 44 3.07 -9.02 -7.00
CA LYS A 44 3.99 -10.15 -7.14
C LYS A 44 4.39 -10.40 -8.59
N SER A 45 3.43 -10.40 -9.52
CA SER A 45 3.68 -10.70 -10.94
C SER A 45 4.45 -9.59 -11.67
N GLU A 46 4.35 -8.35 -11.20
CA GLU A 46 5.01 -7.19 -11.77
C GLU A 46 6.37 -6.87 -11.14
N SER A 47 6.70 -7.53 -10.02
CA SER A 47 7.99 -7.37 -9.32
C SER A 47 9.17 -7.75 -10.22
N PRO A 48 10.32 -7.04 -10.11
CA PRO A 48 10.57 -5.84 -9.31
C PRO A 48 9.84 -4.59 -9.83
N ILE A 49 9.36 -3.76 -8.92
CA ILE A 49 8.62 -2.53 -9.23
C ILE A 49 9.32 -1.29 -8.66
N SER A 50 9.13 -0.15 -9.33
CA SER A 50 9.49 1.16 -8.80
C SER A 50 8.28 2.07 -8.86
N ILE A 51 8.01 2.77 -7.76
CA ILE A 51 6.92 3.73 -7.64
C ILE A 51 7.45 5.10 -7.22
N SER A 52 6.89 6.15 -7.82
CA SER A 52 7.01 7.51 -7.27
C SER A 52 5.64 7.92 -6.75
N PHE A 53 5.61 8.74 -5.72
CA PHE A 53 4.38 9.20 -5.09
C PHE A 53 4.49 10.64 -4.62
N SER A 54 3.34 11.31 -4.49
CA SER A 54 3.20 12.54 -3.73
C SER A 54 2.62 12.21 -2.35
N PHE A 55 3.09 12.92 -1.35
CA PHE A 55 2.68 12.78 0.05
C PHE A 55 1.98 14.03 0.54
N THR A 56 0.89 13.85 1.28
CA THR A 56 0.16 14.92 1.97
C THR A 56 -0.23 14.50 3.36
N GLU A 57 -0.13 15.41 4.32
CA GLU A 57 -0.69 15.27 5.66
C GLU A 57 -1.99 16.07 5.75
N LYS A 58 -3.05 15.46 6.27
CA LYS A 58 -4.35 16.12 6.41
C LYS A 58 -4.24 17.30 7.38
N GLY A 59 -4.74 18.46 6.93
CA GLY A 59 -4.73 19.69 7.75
C GLY A 59 -3.42 20.47 7.72
N VAL A 60 -2.39 19.95 7.04
CA VAL A 60 -1.11 20.65 6.85
C VAL A 60 -1.00 21.08 5.39
N LYS A 61 -0.71 22.36 5.15
CA LYS A 61 -0.39 22.86 3.80
C LYS A 61 1.04 22.42 3.45
N THR A 62 1.23 21.13 3.21
CA THR A 62 2.50 20.62 2.69
C THR A 62 2.52 20.86 1.18
N SER A 63 3.55 21.51 0.70
CA SER A 63 3.85 21.62 -0.73
C SER A 63 4.30 20.24 -1.21
N GLY A 64 3.35 19.34 -1.51
CA GLY A 64 3.51 18.06 -2.21
C GLY A 64 4.87 17.40 -2.10
N GLN A 65 5.26 16.96 -0.90
CA GLN A 65 6.48 16.16 -0.74
C GLN A 65 6.40 14.95 -1.68
N LYS A 66 7.51 14.62 -2.31
CA LYS A 66 7.60 13.49 -3.24
C LYS A 66 8.55 12.44 -2.67
N GLY A 67 8.26 11.20 -2.97
CA GLY A 67 9.12 10.08 -2.66
C GLY A 67 9.14 9.07 -3.79
N GLU A 68 10.11 8.20 -3.73
CA GLU A 68 10.21 7.06 -4.63
C GLU A 68 10.75 5.85 -3.90
N PHE A 69 10.23 4.68 -4.23
CA PHE A 69 10.70 3.41 -3.71
C PHE A 69 10.72 2.35 -4.80
N SER A 70 11.73 1.48 -4.73
CA SER A 70 11.85 0.28 -5.55
C SER A 70 11.77 -0.94 -4.67
N PHE A 71 11.04 -1.97 -5.13
CA PHE A 71 10.71 -3.17 -4.35
C PHE A 71 11.03 -4.44 -5.13
N LYS A 72 11.57 -5.44 -4.43
CA LYS A 72 11.76 -6.81 -4.93
C LYS A 72 11.45 -7.79 -3.79
N GLY A 73 10.24 -8.33 -3.77
CA GLY A 73 9.76 -9.14 -2.64
C GLY A 73 9.77 -8.37 -1.32
N ASN A 74 10.51 -8.86 -0.33
CA ASN A 74 10.66 -8.22 0.98
C ASN A 74 11.74 -7.13 1.03
N LYS A 75 12.48 -6.93 -0.07
CA LYS A 75 13.56 -5.95 -0.16
C LYS A 75 13.04 -4.66 -0.78
N TYR A 76 13.54 -3.54 -0.29
CA TYR A 76 13.20 -2.24 -0.86
C TYR A 76 14.30 -1.21 -0.59
N PHE A 77 14.36 -0.20 -1.44
CA PHE A 77 15.12 1.00 -1.19
C PHE A 77 14.40 2.20 -1.80
N GLY A 78 14.68 3.37 -1.27
CA GLY A 78 14.06 4.59 -1.78
C GLY A 78 14.46 5.85 -1.03
N ASN A 79 13.84 6.94 -1.46
CA ASN A 79 14.04 8.27 -0.89
C ASN A 79 12.71 8.86 -0.50
N PHE A 80 12.64 9.40 0.69
CA PHE A 80 11.46 10.13 1.15
C PHE A 80 11.84 11.11 2.27
N SER A 81 11.38 12.35 2.14
CA SER A 81 11.52 13.38 3.18
C SER A 81 12.97 13.58 3.67
N GLY A 82 13.94 13.64 2.75
CA GLY A 82 15.35 13.82 3.09
C GLY A 82 16.07 12.56 3.59
N ASN A 83 15.36 11.44 3.70
CA ASN A 83 15.93 10.18 4.13
C ASN A 83 16.15 9.25 2.94
N LYS A 84 17.24 8.48 2.95
CA LYS A 84 17.42 7.30 2.11
C LYS A 84 17.21 6.06 2.95
N ILE A 85 16.37 5.17 2.47
CA ILE A 85 15.97 3.96 3.20
C ILE A 85 16.37 2.76 2.36
N PHE A 86 17.00 1.78 3.00
CA PHE A 86 17.41 0.51 2.40
C PHE A 86 16.88 -0.63 3.27
N CYS A 87 16.45 -1.72 2.66
CA CYS A 87 16.03 -2.92 3.35
C CYS A 87 16.37 -4.15 2.53
N ASP A 88 17.18 -5.05 3.09
CA ASP A 88 17.56 -6.31 2.47
C ASP A 88 16.60 -7.47 2.81
N GLY A 89 15.52 -7.18 3.54
CA GLY A 89 14.55 -8.15 4.04
C GLY A 89 14.80 -8.60 5.48
N THR A 90 15.96 -8.28 6.07
CA THR A 90 16.35 -8.60 7.45
C THR A 90 16.64 -7.34 8.25
N SER A 91 17.44 -6.45 7.68
CA SER A 91 17.84 -5.17 8.28
C SER A 91 17.27 -4.00 7.48
N ILE A 92 17.03 -2.90 8.19
CA ILE A 92 16.62 -1.62 7.62
C ILE A 92 17.68 -0.59 7.99
N TRP A 93 18.18 0.14 7.00
CA TRP A 93 19.07 1.28 7.15
C TRP A 93 18.30 2.54 6.78
N ILE A 94 18.30 3.52 7.66
CA ILE A 94 17.72 4.84 7.43
C ILE A 94 18.84 5.87 7.52
N TYR A 95 19.27 6.36 6.37
CA TYR A 95 20.24 7.44 6.29
C TYR A 95 19.51 8.78 6.28
N GLN A 96 19.71 9.57 7.32
CA GLN A 96 19.20 10.93 7.47
C GLN A 96 20.25 11.90 6.94
N GLN A 97 19.94 12.57 5.83
CA GLN A 97 20.89 13.46 5.18
C GLN A 97 21.21 14.70 6.03
N GLU A 98 20.23 15.21 6.76
CA GLU A 98 20.35 16.41 7.59
C GLU A 98 21.36 16.23 8.73
N THR A 99 21.30 15.10 9.43
CA THR A 99 22.17 14.76 10.56
C THR A 99 23.41 13.99 10.16
N ASN A 100 23.49 13.57 8.89
CA ASN A 100 24.55 12.69 8.40
C ASN A 100 24.69 11.41 9.24
N GLU A 101 23.55 10.83 9.63
CA GLU A 101 23.47 9.65 10.49
C GLU A 101 22.75 8.50 9.76
N VAL A 102 23.21 7.30 10.02
CA VAL A 102 22.57 6.06 9.62
C VAL A 102 22.09 5.29 10.85
N THR A 103 20.82 5.05 10.96
CA THR A 103 20.25 4.13 11.96
C THR A 103 20.01 2.77 11.32
N ILE A 104 20.42 1.69 12.00
CA ILE A 104 20.21 0.31 11.59
C ILE A 104 19.23 -0.36 12.54
N ASN A 105 18.17 -0.95 12.01
CA ASN A 105 17.17 -1.69 12.76
C ASN A 105 16.95 -3.08 12.14
N SER A 106 16.45 -4.03 12.92
CA SER A 106 15.89 -5.26 12.35
C SER A 106 14.49 -5.00 11.78
N VAL A 107 14.12 -5.73 10.72
CA VAL A 107 12.77 -5.66 10.12
C VAL A 107 11.68 -6.04 11.15
N GLU A 108 11.99 -7.00 12.05
CA GLU A 108 11.06 -7.47 13.06
C GLU A 108 10.71 -6.42 14.11
N ASN A 109 11.67 -5.56 14.46
CA ASN A 109 11.50 -4.50 15.45
C ASN A 109 11.01 -3.18 14.84
N SER A 110 10.90 -3.11 13.51
CA SER A 110 10.49 -1.88 12.85
C SER A 110 8.98 -1.70 12.89
N GLN A 111 8.53 -0.54 13.36
CA GLN A 111 7.11 -0.14 13.32
C GLN A 111 6.65 0.30 11.91
N ASN A 112 7.52 0.19 10.91
CA ASN A 112 7.29 0.71 9.55
C ASN A 112 6.68 -0.34 8.60
N GLU A 113 5.65 -1.08 9.04
CA GLU A 113 5.01 -2.14 8.24
C GLU A 113 4.54 -1.69 6.85
N ILE A 114 4.14 -0.41 6.70
CA ILE A 114 3.58 0.13 5.45
C ILE A 114 4.67 0.44 4.42
N LEU A 115 5.92 0.64 4.82
CA LEU A 115 7.01 0.93 3.87
C LEU A 115 7.24 -0.22 2.89
N ASN A 116 7.02 -1.47 3.32
CA ASN A 116 7.02 -2.61 2.39
C ASN A 116 5.62 -2.88 1.87
N ILE A 117 5.22 -2.16 0.82
CA ILE A 117 3.89 -2.28 0.23
C ILE A 117 3.56 -3.70 -0.23
N SER A 118 4.54 -4.46 -0.73
CA SER A 118 4.34 -5.83 -1.19
C SER A 118 3.98 -6.76 -0.02
N LYS A 119 4.74 -6.69 1.08
CA LYS A 119 4.48 -7.45 2.30
C LYS A 119 3.16 -6.99 2.93
N PHE A 120 2.94 -5.69 3.08
CA PHE A 120 1.74 -5.12 3.66
C PHE A 120 0.47 -5.64 2.96
N ILE A 121 0.41 -5.58 1.63
CA ILE A 121 -0.76 -6.04 0.87
C ILE A 121 -0.89 -7.57 0.91
N SER A 122 0.20 -8.34 0.86
CA SER A 122 0.14 -9.80 0.94
C SER A 122 -0.42 -10.30 2.27
N GLU A 123 -0.19 -9.57 3.35
CA GLU A 123 -0.66 -9.87 4.71
C GLU A 123 -2.00 -9.18 5.05
N ALA A 124 -2.54 -8.33 4.16
CA ALA A 124 -3.68 -7.48 4.48
C ALA A 124 -4.91 -8.27 4.90
N ASN A 125 -5.26 -9.37 4.22
CA ASN A 125 -6.42 -10.20 4.59
C ASN A 125 -6.22 -10.95 5.92
N SER A 126 -4.99 -11.23 6.34
CA SER A 126 -4.71 -11.87 7.64
C SER A 126 -4.74 -10.86 8.79
N LYS A 127 -4.15 -9.69 8.61
CA LYS A 127 -4.02 -8.65 9.66
C LYS A 127 -5.21 -7.70 9.74
N PHE A 128 -5.95 -7.51 8.65
CA PHE A 128 -7.04 -6.54 8.54
C PHE A 128 -8.35 -7.23 8.13
N ARG A 129 -9.46 -6.53 8.35
CA ARG A 129 -10.78 -6.79 7.76
C ARG A 129 -10.96 -5.81 6.60
N PRO A 130 -10.81 -6.26 5.35
CA PRO A 130 -11.09 -5.41 4.20
C PRO A 130 -12.59 -5.13 4.11
N LYS A 131 -12.95 -3.90 3.73
CA LYS A 131 -14.32 -3.49 3.47
C LYS A 131 -14.34 -2.64 2.22
N LEU A 132 -15.08 -3.09 1.20
CA LEU A 132 -15.33 -2.30 0.00
C LEU A 132 -16.33 -1.18 0.35
N ILE A 133 -15.88 0.07 0.24
CA ILE A 133 -16.70 1.23 0.57
C ILE A 133 -17.54 1.64 -0.64
N ARG A 134 -16.91 1.75 -1.82
CA ARG A 134 -17.54 2.11 -3.08
C ARG A 134 -16.60 1.94 -4.26
N GLU A 135 -17.17 2.05 -5.44
CA GLU A 135 -16.45 2.25 -6.70
C GLU A 135 -16.54 3.73 -7.08
N GLU A 136 -15.42 4.33 -7.43
CA GLU A 136 -15.34 5.75 -7.75
C GLU A 136 -14.28 6.02 -8.81
N LYS A 137 -14.66 6.66 -9.93
CA LYS A 137 -13.74 7.10 -11.01
C LYS A 137 -12.82 6.00 -11.54
N GLY A 138 -13.31 4.75 -11.59
CA GLY A 138 -12.54 3.61 -12.07
C GLY A 138 -11.63 2.95 -11.02
N ASP A 139 -11.76 3.34 -9.76
CA ASP A 139 -11.07 2.72 -8.63
C ASP A 139 -12.05 2.06 -7.67
N TYR A 140 -11.64 0.96 -7.04
CA TYR A 140 -12.21 0.47 -5.80
C TYR A 140 -11.65 1.28 -4.63
N ILE A 141 -12.53 1.71 -3.72
CA ILE A 141 -12.18 2.32 -2.44
C ILE A 141 -12.39 1.28 -1.35
N ILE A 142 -11.30 0.84 -0.72
CA ILE A 142 -11.31 -0.25 0.26
C ILE A 142 -10.72 0.24 1.57
N ASP A 143 -11.44 0.08 2.68
CA ASP A 143 -10.91 0.31 4.02
C ASP A 143 -10.39 -1.02 4.59
N LEU A 144 -9.15 -1.02 5.05
CA LEU A 144 -8.50 -2.08 5.81
C LEU A 144 -8.59 -1.71 7.29
N ILE A 145 -9.41 -2.44 8.05
CA ILE A 145 -9.61 -2.20 9.48
C ILE A 145 -8.78 -3.24 10.26
N PRO A 146 -7.84 -2.83 11.15
CA PRO A 146 -7.02 -3.77 11.90
C PRO A 146 -7.87 -4.78 12.69
N LYS A 147 -7.48 -6.06 12.68
CA LYS A 147 -8.13 -7.12 13.47
C LYS A 147 -7.73 -7.08 14.94
N THR A 148 -6.56 -6.56 15.24
CA THR A 148 -6.00 -6.44 16.58
C THR A 148 -5.70 -4.97 16.90
N LYS A 149 -5.31 -4.68 18.16
CA LYS A 149 -4.89 -3.35 18.57
C LYS A 149 -3.72 -2.88 17.69
N SER A 150 -3.83 -1.70 17.10
CA SER A 150 -2.85 -1.10 16.20
C SER A 150 -2.84 0.41 16.42
N GLU A 151 -1.77 1.09 16.07
CA GLU A 151 -1.70 2.55 16.01
C GLU A 151 -2.61 3.14 14.92
N PHE A 152 -2.90 2.33 13.88
CA PHE A 152 -3.83 2.72 12.81
C PHE A 152 -5.27 2.55 13.26
N SER A 153 -6.13 3.51 12.92
CA SER A 153 -7.58 3.32 12.98
C SER A 153 -8.07 2.57 11.74
N LYS A 154 -7.48 2.87 10.57
CA LYS A 154 -7.69 2.19 9.29
C LYS A 154 -6.63 2.59 8.27
N VAL A 155 -6.46 1.76 7.24
CA VAL A 155 -5.74 2.13 6.03
C VAL A 155 -6.72 2.07 4.86
N ARG A 156 -6.85 3.16 4.10
CA ARG A 156 -7.70 3.20 2.91
C ARG A 156 -6.85 3.00 1.67
N LEU A 157 -7.24 2.04 0.85
CA LEU A 157 -6.64 1.80 -0.46
C LEU A 157 -7.58 2.28 -1.56
N LYS A 158 -6.99 2.92 -2.58
CA LYS A 158 -7.61 3.07 -3.89
C LYS A 158 -6.87 2.16 -4.85
N THR A 159 -7.61 1.30 -5.56
CA THR A 159 -7.02 0.36 -6.51
C THR A 159 -7.78 0.42 -7.82
N ASN A 160 -7.07 0.54 -8.92
CA ASN A 160 -7.68 0.62 -10.24
C ASN A 160 -8.38 -0.68 -10.62
N ILE A 161 -9.66 -0.59 -10.99
CA ILE A 161 -10.55 -1.73 -11.29
C ILE A 161 -10.00 -2.60 -12.43
N LYS A 162 -9.44 -1.98 -13.48
CA LYS A 162 -8.98 -2.70 -14.67
C LYS A 162 -7.61 -3.33 -14.51
N THR A 163 -6.71 -2.67 -13.75
CA THR A 163 -5.31 -3.06 -13.66
C THR A 163 -4.94 -3.72 -12.35
N ASN A 164 -5.80 -3.65 -11.32
CA ASN A 164 -5.52 -4.05 -9.94
C ASN A 164 -4.27 -3.37 -9.33
N ARG A 165 -3.83 -2.23 -9.88
CA ARG A 165 -2.73 -1.45 -9.32
C ARG A 165 -3.24 -0.47 -8.29
N ILE A 166 -2.45 -0.24 -7.24
CA ILE A 166 -2.74 0.76 -6.23
C ILE A 166 -2.53 2.14 -6.84
N SER A 167 -3.52 3.02 -6.69
CA SER A 167 -3.46 4.43 -7.10
C SER A 167 -3.21 5.36 -5.91
N SER A 168 -3.67 4.98 -4.70
CA SER A 168 -3.44 5.77 -3.49
C SER A 168 -3.53 4.91 -2.22
N ILE A 169 -2.78 5.31 -1.19
CA ILE A 169 -2.84 4.75 0.17
C ILE A 169 -3.06 5.90 1.13
N GLU A 170 -4.12 5.85 1.94
CA GLU A 170 -4.37 6.80 3.03
C GLU A 170 -4.27 6.07 4.36
N VAL A 171 -3.33 6.48 5.21
CA VAL A 171 -3.09 5.91 6.53
C VAL A 171 -3.71 6.81 7.58
N ASN A 172 -4.69 6.30 8.30
CA ASN A 172 -5.37 7.02 9.37
C ASN A 172 -4.91 6.48 10.73
N TYR A 173 -4.26 7.31 11.51
CA TYR A 173 -3.79 6.96 12.85
C TYR A 173 -4.87 7.25 13.91
N ARG A 174 -4.79 6.54 15.04
CA ARG A 174 -5.67 6.80 16.19
C ARG A 174 -5.38 8.16 16.85
N SER A 175 -4.20 8.71 16.65
CA SER A 175 -3.80 10.07 17.05
C SER A 175 -4.45 11.18 16.23
N SER A 176 -5.44 10.86 15.37
CA SER A 176 -6.11 11.78 14.44
C SER A 176 -5.23 12.30 13.29
N LYS A 177 -3.98 11.86 13.18
CA LYS A 177 -3.14 12.12 12.01
C LYS A 177 -3.58 11.27 10.84
N SER A 178 -3.51 11.83 9.65
CA SER A 178 -3.81 11.10 8.41
C SER A 178 -2.83 11.51 7.32
N TYR A 179 -2.26 10.52 6.66
CA TYR A 179 -1.27 10.68 5.60
C TYR A 179 -1.77 10.02 4.33
N THR A 180 -1.66 10.72 3.20
CA THR A 180 -2.05 10.18 1.89
C THR A 180 -0.85 10.13 0.96
N TYR A 181 -0.62 8.95 0.39
CA TYR A 181 0.39 8.66 -0.62
C TYR A 181 -0.33 8.42 -1.95
N ASN A 182 -0.23 9.36 -2.90
CA ASN A 182 -0.80 9.21 -4.24
C ASN A 182 0.30 8.72 -5.19
N ILE A 183 0.10 7.57 -5.82
CA ILE A 183 1.06 7.01 -6.77
C ILE A 183 1.02 7.86 -8.05
N THR A 184 2.17 8.42 -8.41
CA THR A 184 2.32 9.28 -9.60
C THR A 184 3.01 8.55 -10.76
N THR A 185 3.88 7.59 -10.44
CA THR A 185 4.57 6.75 -11.42
C THR A 185 4.61 5.32 -10.94
N TYR A 186 4.41 4.37 -11.85
CA TYR A 186 4.47 2.94 -11.57
C TYR A 186 5.21 2.23 -12.69
N LYS A 187 6.42 1.72 -12.42
CA LYS A 187 7.27 0.98 -13.35
C LYS A 187 7.39 -0.47 -12.90
N THR A 188 7.37 -1.39 -13.83
CA THR A 188 7.43 -2.84 -13.58
C THR A 188 8.70 -3.44 -14.15
N LYS A 189 9.11 -4.59 -13.60
CA LYS A 189 10.27 -5.36 -14.07
C LYS A 189 11.53 -4.49 -14.22
N VAL A 190 11.72 -3.57 -13.28
CA VAL A 190 12.90 -2.69 -13.26
C VAL A 190 14.16 -3.52 -12.95
N PRO A 191 15.30 -3.26 -13.63
CA PRO A 191 16.53 -3.98 -13.34
C PRO A 191 17.09 -3.54 -11.99
N LEU A 192 17.04 -4.42 -10.97
CA LEU A 192 17.54 -4.17 -9.62
C LEU A 192 18.61 -5.20 -9.25
N LYS A 193 19.69 -4.73 -8.64
CA LYS A 193 20.79 -5.56 -8.11
C LYS A 193 20.59 -5.79 -6.61
N GLU A 194 21.13 -6.86 -6.07
CA GLU A 194 21.07 -7.13 -4.63
C GLU A 194 21.75 -6.03 -3.80
N SER A 195 22.81 -5.43 -4.34
CA SER A 195 23.52 -4.30 -3.71
C SER A 195 22.68 -3.02 -3.56
N ASP A 196 21.59 -2.87 -4.31
CA ASP A 196 20.73 -1.69 -4.26
C ASP A 196 19.93 -1.63 -2.95
N PHE A 197 19.74 -2.79 -2.31
CA PHE A 197 18.94 -2.94 -1.09
C PHE A 197 19.74 -2.82 0.20
N VAL A 198 21.06 -2.64 0.11
CA VAL A 198 21.96 -2.61 1.26
C VAL A 198 22.64 -1.24 1.35
N PHE A 199 22.67 -0.69 2.55
CA PHE A 199 23.44 0.52 2.79
C PHE A 199 24.95 0.26 2.63
N ASN A 200 25.60 1.03 1.76
CA ASN A 200 27.03 0.93 1.54
C ASN A 200 27.74 2.10 2.21
N LYS A 201 28.42 1.85 3.34
CA LYS A 201 29.19 2.84 4.11
C LYS A 201 30.23 3.58 3.26
N LYS A 202 30.79 2.95 2.21
CA LYS A 202 31.77 3.58 1.31
C LYS A 202 31.20 4.80 0.59
N ASN A 203 29.88 4.80 0.32
CA ASN A 203 29.19 5.93 -0.31
C ASN A 203 28.90 7.07 0.69
N TYR A 204 29.09 6.82 1.99
CA TYR A 204 28.79 7.75 3.08
C TYR A 204 29.91 7.67 4.14
N PRO A 205 31.17 8.01 3.79
CA PRO A 205 32.32 7.73 4.65
C PRO A 205 32.28 8.47 6.00
N THR A 206 31.67 9.65 6.03
CA THR A 206 31.57 10.50 7.23
C THR A 206 30.26 10.25 8.04
N ALA A 207 29.34 9.42 7.54
CA ALA A 207 28.08 9.19 8.26
C ALA A 207 28.33 8.52 9.62
N ASN A 208 27.70 9.02 10.67
CA ASN A 208 27.63 8.32 11.95
C ASN A 208 26.71 7.10 11.82
N VAL A 209 27.10 5.97 12.40
CA VAL A 209 26.31 4.71 12.32
C VAL A 209 25.85 4.34 13.72
N VAL A 210 24.53 4.26 13.90
CA VAL A 210 23.86 3.82 15.13
C VAL A 210 23.16 2.49 14.85
N ASP A 211 23.69 1.41 15.42
CA ASP A 211 23.10 0.06 15.28
C ASP A 211 22.19 -0.24 16.47
N LEU A 212 20.89 -0.45 16.20
CA LEU A 212 19.82 -0.70 17.17
C LEU A 212 19.26 -2.12 17.07
N ARG A 213 19.93 -3.04 16.39
CA ARG A 213 19.49 -4.43 16.23
C ARG A 213 19.66 -5.28 17.49
#